data_d3a8d989b7e002bf9b35bba7a723adbd
#
_entry.id   d3a8d989b7e002bf9b35bba7a723adbd
#
_cell.length_a   1.000
_cell.length_b   1.000
_cell.length_c   1.000
_cell.angle_alpha   90.00
_cell.angle_beta   90.00
_cell.angle_gamma   90.00
#
_symmetry.space_group_name_H-M   'P 1'
#
loop_
_entity.id
_entity.type
_entity.pdbx_description
1 polymer ?
#
loop_
_entity_poly.entity_id
_entity_poly.type
_entity_poly.pdbx_seq_one_letter_code
_entity_poly.pdbx_strand_id
1 'polypeptide(L)'
;TTELGTGDDKDRVMRKSDGGYTYFVPDVAYHVTKWQRGFNHAVNIQGSDHHGTVARVRAGLQALNMGIPKDYPAYILHKMVKVMRGGQEVKISKRAGSYVTMRDLIEWVGQDAVRFFLIQRRADTEFVFDIDLALAKGEENPVYYVQYAHARICKILRDSADLLAYLKDADVSLLTAPSEITLLRRLA
;
A
#
# COMPACT_ATOMS: atom_id res chain seq x y z
N THR A 1 15.41 -8.01 -25.09
CA THR A 1 15.56 -7.90 -23.61
C THR A 1 16.92 -8.41 -23.14
N THR A 2 17.41 -9.49 -23.71
CA THR A 2 18.72 -10.06 -23.37
C THR A 2 19.88 -9.11 -23.68
N GLU A 3 19.88 -8.46 -24.83
CA GLU A 3 20.91 -7.48 -25.24
C GLU A 3 20.95 -6.23 -24.36
N LEU A 4 19.83 -5.87 -23.76
CA LEU A 4 19.74 -4.71 -22.86
C LEU A 4 20.21 -5.00 -21.43
N GLY A 5 20.64 -6.24 -21.14
CA GLY A 5 21.18 -6.62 -19.84
C GLY A 5 20.18 -6.47 -18.67
N THR A 6 18.88 -6.65 -18.94
CA THR A 6 17.81 -6.36 -17.97
C THR A 6 17.44 -7.54 -17.08
N GLY A 7 18.20 -8.66 -17.16
CA GLY A 7 17.98 -9.86 -16.34
C GLY A 7 16.87 -10.78 -16.83
N ASP A 8 16.28 -10.56 -18.00
CA ASP A 8 15.39 -11.55 -18.64
C ASP A 8 16.24 -12.57 -19.41
N ASP A 9 15.90 -13.83 -19.31
CA ASP A 9 16.64 -14.97 -19.89
C ASP A 9 16.37 -15.18 -21.39
N LYS A 10 15.38 -14.50 -21.95
CA LYS A 10 14.96 -14.63 -23.35
C LYS A 10 14.27 -13.38 -23.89
N ASP A 11 14.28 -13.25 -25.21
CA ASP A 11 13.55 -12.19 -25.89
C ASP A 11 12.05 -12.39 -25.80
N ARG A 12 11.35 -11.28 -25.72
CA ARG A 12 9.89 -11.25 -25.57
C ARG A 12 9.21 -10.74 -26.81
N VAL A 13 8.19 -11.48 -27.23
CA VAL A 13 7.38 -11.13 -28.40
C VAL A 13 6.55 -9.90 -28.08
N MET A 14 6.72 -8.86 -28.88
CA MET A 14 5.89 -7.64 -28.81
C MET A 14 4.74 -7.69 -29.83
N ARG A 15 5.03 -8.17 -31.06
CA ARG A 15 4.04 -8.34 -32.10
C ARG A 15 3.97 -9.81 -32.50
N LYS A 16 2.75 -10.34 -32.51
CA LYS A 16 2.45 -11.73 -32.90
C LYS A 16 2.53 -11.90 -34.41
N SER A 17 2.59 -13.14 -34.88
CA SER A 17 2.57 -13.49 -36.31
C SER A 17 1.28 -13.07 -37.01
N ASP A 18 0.16 -13.00 -36.29
CA ASP A 18 -1.15 -12.52 -36.79
C ASP A 18 -1.24 -10.98 -36.89
N GLY A 19 -0.15 -10.26 -36.54
CA GLY A 19 -0.08 -8.81 -36.54
C GLY A 19 -0.59 -8.15 -35.26
N GLY A 20 -1.18 -8.90 -34.33
CA GLY A 20 -1.67 -8.40 -33.05
C GLY A 20 -0.52 -8.11 -32.08
N TYR A 21 -0.74 -7.20 -31.15
CA TYR A 21 0.23 -6.90 -30.08
C TYR A 21 -0.02 -7.75 -28.83
N THR A 22 1.05 -8.06 -28.13
CA THR A 22 0.97 -8.64 -26.78
C THR A 22 0.68 -7.52 -25.78
N TYR A 23 0.20 -7.87 -24.57
CA TYR A 23 -0.03 -6.89 -23.48
C TYR A 23 1.21 -6.10 -23.08
N PHE A 24 2.39 -6.59 -23.42
CA PHE A 24 3.66 -5.91 -23.18
C PHE A 24 3.76 -4.56 -23.90
N VAL A 25 3.24 -4.47 -25.13
CA VAL A 25 3.30 -3.23 -25.94
C VAL A 25 2.46 -2.10 -25.34
N PRO A 26 1.18 -2.31 -25.00
CA PRO A 26 0.38 -1.28 -24.32
C PRO A 26 1.00 -0.83 -22.99
N ASP A 27 1.60 -1.73 -22.21
CA ASP A 27 2.25 -1.36 -20.95
C ASP A 27 3.42 -0.41 -21.18
N VAL A 28 4.31 -0.72 -22.13
CA VAL A 28 5.42 0.16 -22.50
C VAL A 28 4.90 1.49 -23.02
N ALA A 29 3.95 1.47 -23.95
CA ALA A 29 3.37 2.68 -24.54
C ALA A 29 2.72 3.59 -23.49
N TYR A 30 2.04 3.01 -22.51
CA TYR A 30 1.42 3.78 -21.42
C TYR A 30 2.47 4.48 -20.55
N HIS A 31 3.60 3.85 -20.28
CA HIS A 31 4.68 4.50 -19.55
C HIS A 31 5.38 5.60 -20.37
N VAL A 32 5.53 5.42 -21.69
CA VAL A 32 5.97 6.49 -22.60
C VAL A 32 5.03 7.69 -22.50
N THR A 33 3.73 7.46 -22.53
CA THR A 33 2.74 8.55 -22.40
C THR A 33 2.89 9.31 -21.08
N LYS A 34 3.13 8.61 -19.97
CA LYS A 34 3.39 9.26 -18.66
C LYS A 34 4.64 10.15 -18.74
N TRP A 35 5.72 9.62 -19.29
CA TRP A 35 6.97 10.37 -19.47
C TRP A 35 6.81 11.61 -20.32
N GLN A 36 6.14 11.49 -21.46
CA GLN A 36 5.86 12.61 -22.38
C GLN A 36 4.97 13.69 -21.74
N ARG A 37 4.10 13.30 -20.80
CA ARG A 37 3.30 14.24 -19.99
C ARG A 37 4.08 14.93 -18.87
N GLY A 38 5.38 14.65 -18.74
CA GLY A 38 6.25 15.28 -17.74
C GLY A 38 6.24 14.59 -16.36
N PHE A 39 5.66 13.38 -16.22
CA PHE A 39 5.74 12.62 -14.98
C PHE A 39 7.10 11.95 -14.85
N ASN A 40 8.09 12.66 -14.33
CA ASN A 40 9.45 12.18 -14.14
C ASN A 40 9.55 11.12 -13.03
N HIS A 41 8.55 11.05 -12.15
CA HIS A 41 8.42 10.04 -11.11
C HIS A 41 7.06 9.38 -11.23
N ALA A 42 7.05 8.11 -11.60
CA ALA A 42 5.85 7.28 -11.68
C ALA A 42 6.04 6.02 -10.85
N VAL A 43 5.05 5.67 -10.04
CA VAL A 43 5.05 4.47 -9.20
C VAL A 43 3.93 3.54 -9.66
N ASN A 44 4.30 2.31 -10.05
CA ASN A 44 3.36 1.25 -10.35
C ASN A 44 3.16 0.36 -9.12
N ILE A 45 1.92 0.18 -8.71
CA ILE A 45 1.55 -0.75 -7.64
C ILE A 45 0.94 -1.98 -8.31
N GLN A 46 1.56 -3.14 -8.14
CA GLN A 46 1.14 -4.40 -8.78
C GLN A 46 1.23 -5.57 -7.81
N GLY A 47 0.53 -6.66 -8.11
CA GLY A 47 0.71 -7.92 -7.40
C GLY A 47 2.11 -8.50 -7.61
N SER A 48 2.63 -9.20 -6.63
CA SER A 48 3.98 -9.81 -6.69
C SER A 48 4.12 -10.88 -7.76
N ASP A 49 3.01 -11.42 -8.26
CA ASP A 49 2.96 -12.32 -9.43
C ASP A 49 3.41 -11.62 -10.73
N HIS A 50 3.37 -10.30 -10.78
CA HIS A 50 3.87 -9.48 -11.89
C HIS A 50 5.36 -9.13 -11.79
N HIS A 51 6.13 -9.70 -10.84
CA HIS A 51 7.56 -9.39 -10.65
C HIS A 51 8.36 -9.45 -11.96
N GLY A 52 8.16 -10.49 -12.78
CA GLY A 52 8.86 -10.64 -14.07
C GLY A 52 8.52 -9.55 -15.09
N THR A 53 7.44 -8.81 -14.93
CA THR A 53 7.03 -7.72 -15.83
C THR A 53 7.91 -6.48 -15.64
N VAL A 54 8.44 -6.25 -14.45
CA VAL A 54 9.24 -5.06 -14.10
C VAL A 54 10.45 -4.90 -15.02
N ALA A 55 11.29 -5.93 -15.09
CA ALA A 55 12.48 -5.92 -15.94
C ALA A 55 12.12 -5.75 -17.42
N ARG A 56 11.06 -6.41 -17.86
CA ARG A 56 10.59 -6.37 -19.26
C ARG A 56 10.10 -4.99 -19.67
N VAL A 57 9.27 -4.34 -18.87
CA VAL A 57 8.76 -2.99 -19.17
C VAL A 57 9.90 -1.99 -19.20
N ARG A 58 10.83 -2.05 -18.24
CA ARG A 58 12.02 -1.20 -18.23
C ARG A 58 12.88 -1.42 -19.46
N ALA A 59 13.11 -2.67 -19.86
CA ALA A 59 13.82 -2.99 -21.09
C ALA A 59 13.14 -2.41 -22.33
N GLY A 60 11.82 -2.55 -22.43
CA GLY A 60 11.03 -1.98 -23.52
C GLY A 60 11.17 -0.46 -23.60
N LEU A 61 11.16 0.23 -22.46
CA LEU A 61 11.36 1.68 -22.40
C LEU A 61 12.78 2.08 -22.82
N GLN A 62 13.81 1.35 -22.40
CA GLN A 62 15.18 1.60 -22.79
C GLN A 62 15.41 1.40 -24.31
N ALA A 63 14.76 0.39 -24.90
CA ALA A 63 14.85 0.13 -26.34
C ALA A 63 14.37 1.27 -27.21
N LEU A 64 13.51 2.16 -26.69
CA LEU A 64 12.98 3.32 -27.41
C LEU A 64 13.97 4.48 -27.49
N ASN A 65 15.04 4.45 -26.71
CA ASN A 65 16.10 5.48 -26.67
C ASN A 65 15.55 6.92 -26.52
N MET A 66 14.54 7.10 -25.64
CA MET A 66 13.86 8.39 -25.42
C MET A 66 14.40 9.16 -24.21
N GLY A 67 15.56 8.81 -23.67
CA GLY A 67 16.13 9.45 -22.48
C GLY A 67 15.42 9.10 -21.17
N ILE A 68 14.59 8.06 -21.17
CA ILE A 68 13.89 7.57 -19.96
C ILE A 68 14.90 6.91 -19.02
N PRO A 69 14.92 7.24 -17.71
CA PRO A 69 15.82 6.60 -16.76
C PRO A 69 15.66 5.08 -16.67
N LYS A 70 16.76 4.35 -16.39
CA LYS A 70 16.75 2.86 -16.34
C LYS A 70 15.86 2.29 -15.26
N ASP A 71 15.64 3.02 -14.18
CA ASP A 71 14.82 2.64 -13.03
C ASP A 71 13.36 3.12 -13.13
N TYR A 72 13.03 3.83 -14.20
CA TYR A 72 11.66 4.28 -14.48
C TYR A 72 10.81 3.17 -15.15
N PRO A 73 9.58 2.97 -14.69
CA PRO A 73 8.95 3.51 -13.49
C PRO A 73 9.43 2.77 -12.22
N ALA A 74 9.20 3.37 -11.06
CA ALA A 74 9.32 2.67 -9.79
C ALA A 74 8.17 1.67 -9.61
N TYR A 75 8.41 0.57 -8.87
CA TYR A 75 7.41 -0.45 -8.62
C TYR A 75 7.28 -0.73 -7.12
N ILE A 76 6.04 -0.89 -6.68
CA ILE A 76 5.69 -1.48 -5.40
C ILE A 76 4.98 -2.79 -5.70
N LEU A 77 5.63 -3.91 -5.35
CA LEU A 77 5.06 -5.24 -5.54
C LEU A 77 4.36 -5.67 -4.25
N HIS A 78 3.06 -5.81 -4.34
CA HIS A 78 2.21 -6.13 -3.20
C HIS A 78 1.95 -7.64 -3.12
N LYS A 79 2.16 -8.23 -1.94
CA LYS A 79 1.76 -9.60 -1.65
C LYS A 79 0.24 -9.73 -1.66
N MET A 80 -0.24 -10.94 -1.93
CA MET A 80 -1.68 -11.22 -1.92
C MET A 80 -2.27 -11.01 -0.53
N VAL A 81 -3.44 -10.39 -0.48
CA VAL A 81 -4.24 -10.26 0.73
C VAL A 81 -5.28 -11.39 0.75
N LYS A 82 -5.27 -12.20 1.81
CA LYS A 82 -6.30 -13.20 2.06
C LYS A 82 -7.35 -12.60 2.98
N VAL A 83 -8.62 -12.81 2.67
CA VAL A 83 -9.73 -12.38 3.53
C VAL A 83 -10.29 -13.58 4.28
N MET A 84 -10.36 -13.48 5.60
CA MET A 84 -10.86 -14.53 6.48
C MET A 84 -12.12 -14.09 7.21
N ARG A 85 -13.07 -15.02 7.43
CA ARG A 85 -14.26 -14.82 8.25
C ARG A 85 -14.64 -16.15 8.91
N GLY A 86 -14.88 -16.15 10.22
CA GLY A 86 -15.19 -17.37 10.96
C GLY A 86 -14.09 -18.43 10.86
N GLY A 87 -12.82 -18.02 10.79
CA GLY A 87 -11.67 -18.93 10.63
C GLY A 87 -11.54 -19.56 9.22
N GLN A 88 -12.36 -19.16 8.27
CA GLN A 88 -12.34 -19.68 6.91
C GLN A 88 -12.00 -18.58 5.90
N GLU A 89 -11.26 -18.95 4.86
CA GLU A 89 -11.00 -18.02 3.76
C GLU A 89 -12.29 -17.73 2.99
N VAL A 90 -12.62 -16.44 2.85
CA VAL A 90 -13.71 -15.99 1.99
C VAL A 90 -13.26 -16.19 0.55
N LYS A 91 -13.65 -17.34 -0.03
CA LYS A 91 -13.16 -17.78 -1.34
C LYS A 91 -13.60 -16.84 -2.45
N ILE A 92 -12.60 -16.38 -3.17
CA ILE A 92 -12.74 -15.64 -4.42
C ILE A 92 -12.88 -16.66 -5.55
N SER A 93 -14.05 -16.79 -6.15
CA SER A 93 -14.23 -17.62 -7.33
C SER A 93 -14.36 -16.74 -8.57
N LYS A 94 -13.29 -16.63 -9.35
CA LYS A 94 -13.33 -15.93 -10.65
C LYS A 94 -14.41 -16.48 -11.60
N ARG A 95 -14.74 -17.78 -11.48
CA ARG A 95 -15.76 -18.43 -12.32
C ARG A 95 -17.20 -18.15 -11.87
N ALA A 96 -17.41 -17.88 -10.58
CA ALA A 96 -18.73 -17.57 -10.02
C ALA A 96 -19.01 -16.06 -9.97
N GLY A 97 -18.07 -15.20 -10.42
CA GLY A 97 -18.21 -13.74 -10.35
C GLY A 97 -18.19 -13.17 -8.92
N SER A 98 -17.88 -14.00 -7.93
CA SER A 98 -17.81 -13.58 -6.53
C SER A 98 -16.36 -13.37 -6.10
N TYR A 99 -15.98 -12.14 -5.94
CA TYR A 99 -14.73 -11.74 -5.30
C TYR A 99 -15.04 -10.65 -4.29
N VAL A 100 -14.28 -10.63 -3.20
CA VAL A 100 -14.43 -9.59 -2.17
C VAL A 100 -13.90 -8.28 -2.74
N THR A 101 -14.77 -7.31 -2.86
CA THR A 101 -14.40 -5.97 -3.28
C THR A 101 -13.99 -5.11 -2.09
N MET A 102 -13.31 -4.00 -2.37
CA MET A 102 -13.03 -2.97 -1.35
C MET A 102 -14.34 -2.43 -0.74
N ARG A 103 -15.39 -2.33 -1.54
CA ARG A 103 -16.73 -1.92 -1.08
C ARG A 103 -17.29 -2.89 -0.05
N ASP A 104 -17.21 -4.20 -0.35
CA ASP A 104 -17.70 -5.23 0.58
C ASP A 104 -16.97 -5.14 1.93
N LEU A 105 -15.64 -4.97 1.92
CA LEU A 105 -14.88 -4.81 3.15
C LEU A 105 -15.33 -3.56 3.94
N ILE A 106 -15.52 -2.42 3.26
CA ILE A 106 -15.99 -1.19 3.90
C ILE A 106 -17.38 -1.37 4.50
N GLU A 107 -18.28 -2.04 3.80
CA GLU A 107 -19.63 -2.33 4.27
C GLU A 107 -19.63 -3.27 5.48
N TRP A 108 -18.71 -4.23 5.53
CA TRP A 108 -18.63 -5.22 6.61
C TRP A 108 -17.96 -4.68 7.88
N VAL A 109 -16.88 -3.93 7.76
CA VAL A 109 -16.05 -3.55 8.93
C VAL A 109 -15.85 -2.04 9.10
N GLY A 110 -16.35 -1.23 8.18
CA GLY A 110 -16.18 0.22 8.18
C GLY A 110 -14.87 0.68 7.54
N GLN A 111 -14.86 1.93 7.10
CA GLN A 111 -13.75 2.55 6.36
C GLN A 111 -12.47 2.62 7.19
N ASP A 112 -12.56 2.98 8.47
CA ASP A 112 -11.39 3.16 9.33
C ASP A 112 -10.64 1.83 9.53
N ALA A 113 -11.39 0.75 9.79
CA ALA A 113 -10.81 -0.57 9.94
C ALA A 113 -10.13 -1.03 8.65
N VAL A 114 -10.80 -0.90 7.50
CA VAL A 114 -10.21 -1.27 6.21
C VAL A 114 -8.91 -0.52 5.97
N ARG A 115 -8.90 0.80 6.10
CA ARG A 115 -7.70 1.63 5.90
C ARG A 115 -6.57 1.21 6.84
N PHE A 116 -6.87 1.11 8.13
CA PHE A 116 -5.86 0.79 9.13
C PHE A 116 -5.23 -0.59 8.88
N PHE A 117 -6.04 -1.63 8.72
CA PHE A 117 -5.55 -2.99 8.50
C PHE A 117 -4.71 -3.12 7.22
N LEU A 118 -5.07 -2.41 6.15
CA LEU A 118 -4.32 -2.46 4.90
C LEU A 118 -3.01 -1.68 4.95
N ILE A 119 -2.94 -0.53 5.65
CA ILE A 119 -1.73 0.29 5.69
C ILE A 119 -0.76 -0.07 6.82
N GLN A 120 -1.18 -0.81 7.84
CA GLN A 120 -0.30 -1.20 8.94
C GLN A 120 0.79 -2.21 8.53
N ARG A 121 0.68 -2.82 7.35
CA ARG A 121 1.61 -3.82 6.84
C ARG A 121 2.38 -3.30 5.64
N ARG A 122 3.60 -3.77 5.50
CA ARG A 122 4.40 -3.50 4.30
C ARG A 122 3.81 -4.26 3.11
N ALA A 123 3.94 -3.68 1.93
CA ALA A 123 3.43 -4.28 0.70
C ALA A 123 4.03 -5.66 0.40
N ASP A 124 5.30 -5.88 0.78
CA ASP A 124 6.06 -7.11 0.58
C ASP A 124 5.78 -8.22 1.62
N THR A 125 4.88 -7.96 2.57
CA THR A 125 4.51 -8.89 3.64
C THR A 125 3.17 -9.56 3.32
N GLU A 126 3.10 -10.89 3.48
CA GLU A 126 1.81 -11.59 3.39
C GLU A 126 0.86 -11.09 4.47
N PHE A 127 -0.38 -10.88 4.07
CA PHE A 127 -1.38 -10.32 4.96
C PHE A 127 -2.70 -11.09 4.90
N VAL A 128 -3.23 -11.38 6.09
CA VAL A 128 -4.58 -11.91 6.29
C VAL A 128 -5.45 -10.79 6.84
N PHE A 129 -6.47 -10.41 6.09
CA PHE A 129 -7.51 -9.50 6.55
C PHE A 129 -8.58 -10.34 7.26
N ASP A 130 -8.56 -10.31 8.58
CA ASP A 130 -9.52 -11.01 9.43
C ASP A 130 -10.70 -10.08 9.74
N ILE A 131 -11.88 -10.43 9.20
CA ILE A 131 -13.11 -9.64 9.36
C ILE A 131 -13.56 -9.68 10.83
N ASP A 132 -13.44 -10.82 11.50
CA ASP A 132 -13.92 -10.97 12.88
C ASP A 132 -13.04 -10.13 13.82
N LEU A 133 -11.72 -10.15 13.61
CA LEU A 133 -10.79 -9.27 14.33
C LEU A 133 -11.08 -7.79 14.07
N ALA A 134 -11.38 -7.42 12.82
CA ALA A 134 -11.68 -6.04 12.46
C ALA A 134 -12.98 -5.52 13.08
N LEU A 135 -13.91 -6.40 13.42
CA LEU A 135 -15.17 -6.11 14.11
C LEU A 135 -15.09 -6.16 15.64
N ALA A 136 -14.05 -6.78 16.19
CA ALA A 136 -13.88 -6.93 17.63
C ALA A 136 -13.79 -5.57 18.33
N LYS A 137 -14.40 -5.46 19.53
CA LYS A 137 -14.44 -4.25 20.35
C LYS A 137 -13.57 -4.40 21.60
N GLY A 138 -12.38 -4.95 21.43
CA GLY A 138 -11.44 -5.23 22.51
C GLY A 138 -10.01 -4.81 22.15
N GLU A 139 -9.10 -5.07 23.07
CA GLU A 139 -7.66 -4.73 22.93
C GLU A 139 -6.99 -5.50 21.80
N GLU A 140 -7.56 -6.63 21.41
CA GLU A 140 -7.10 -7.43 20.27
C GLU A 140 -7.25 -6.72 18.93
N ASN A 141 -8.22 -5.79 18.82
CA ASN A 141 -8.43 -4.98 17.61
C ASN A 141 -7.61 -3.69 17.68
N PRO A 142 -6.52 -3.57 16.90
CA PRO A 142 -5.65 -2.40 16.95
C PRO A 142 -6.37 -1.12 16.53
N VAL A 143 -7.36 -1.19 15.65
CA VAL A 143 -8.16 0.00 15.24
C VAL A 143 -8.97 0.52 16.40
N TYR A 144 -9.69 -0.38 17.08
CA TYR A 144 -10.50 -0.02 18.25
C TYR A 144 -9.65 0.59 19.36
N TYR A 145 -8.47 0.01 19.60
CA TYR A 145 -7.53 0.52 20.60
C TYR A 145 -7.02 1.93 20.26
N VAL A 146 -6.67 2.20 19.00
CA VAL A 146 -6.25 3.54 18.55
C VAL A 146 -7.40 4.53 18.66
N GLN A 147 -8.61 4.17 18.24
CA GLN A 147 -9.79 5.02 18.36
C GLN A 147 -10.13 5.33 19.84
N TYR A 148 -10.02 4.34 20.72
CA TYR A 148 -10.20 4.53 22.14
C TYR A 148 -9.16 5.50 22.73
N ALA A 149 -7.88 5.33 22.40
CA ALA A 149 -6.82 6.24 22.83
C ALA A 149 -7.08 7.67 22.34
N HIS A 150 -7.46 7.83 21.08
CA HIS A 150 -7.82 9.13 20.50
C HIS A 150 -9.00 9.78 21.24
N ALA A 151 -10.07 9.03 21.49
CA ALA A 151 -11.23 9.54 22.21
C ALA A 151 -10.87 10.02 23.63
N ARG A 152 -9.99 9.30 24.33
CA ARG A 152 -9.50 9.70 25.65
C ARG A 152 -8.64 10.96 25.59
N ILE A 153 -7.73 11.05 24.62
CA ILE A 153 -6.91 12.27 24.42
C ILE A 153 -7.82 13.46 24.12
N CYS A 154 -8.76 13.31 23.19
CA CYS A 154 -9.71 14.37 22.87
C CYS A 154 -10.56 14.80 24.09
N LYS A 155 -10.92 13.86 24.97
CA LYS A 155 -11.62 14.22 26.22
C LYS A 155 -10.73 15.06 27.13
N ILE A 156 -9.48 14.64 27.35
CA ILE A 156 -8.52 15.39 28.18
C ILE A 156 -8.34 16.82 27.63
N LEU A 157 -8.13 16.95 26.30
CA LEU A 157 -7.97 18.26 25.67
C LEU A 157 -9.21 19.16 25.83
N ARG A 158 -10.42 18.59 25.74
CA ARG A 158 -11.64 19.36 25.98
C ARG A 158 -11.80 19.78 27.44
N ASP A 159 -11.52 18.86 28.36
CA ASP A 159 -11.65 19.12 29.79
C ASP A 159 -10.60 20.13 30.31
N SER A 160 -9.50 20.31 29.55
CA SER A 160 -8.37 21.21 29.85
C SER A 160 -8.27 22.37 28.84
N ALA A 161 -9.35 22.75 28.17
CA ALA A 161 -9.33 23.73 27.09
C ALA A 161 -8.73 25.10 27.49
N ASP A 162 -8.97 25.52 28.70
CA ASP A 162 -8.43 26.75 29.33
C ASP A 162 -6.91 26.68 29.55
N LEU A 163 -6.33 25.48 29.71
CA LEU A 163 -4.89 25.27 29.86
C LEU A 163 -4.14 25.24 28.53
N LEU A 164 -4.85 24.97 27.44
CA LEU A 164 -4.21 24.84 26.10
C LEU A 164 -3.52 26.13 25.66
N ALA A 165 -3.98 27.29 26.11
CA ALA A 165 -3.36 28.58 25.80
C ALA A 165 -1.93 28.71 26.38
N TYR A 166 -1.62 27.99 27.45
CA TYR A 166 -0.33 28.03 28.14
C TYR A 166 0.67 26.98 27.61
N LEU A 167 0.26 26.07 26.71
CA LEU A 167 1.14 25.01 26.22
C LEU A 167 2.39 25.52 25.50
N LYS A 168 2.31 26.71 24.87
CA LYS A 168 3.45 27.32 24.16
C LYS A 168 4.61 27.68 25.10
N ASP A 169 4.28 27.99 26.34
CA ASP A 169 5.22 28.44 27.36
C ASP A 169 5.55 27.31 28.37
N ALA A 170 5.06 26.10 28.10
CA ALA A 170 5.25 24.96 29.00
C ALA A 170 6.72 24.50 28.99
N ASP A 171 7.30 24.37 30.18
CA ASP A 171 8.63 23.84 30.35
C ASP A 171 8.62 22.31 30.29
N VAL A 172 8.94 21.77 29.11
CA VAL A 172 8.99 20.32 28.89
C VAL A 172 10.13 19.62 29.66
N SER A 173 11.10 20.35 30.22
CA SER A 173 12.17 19.77 31.05
C SER A 173 11.64 19.18 32.35
N LEU A 174 10.44 19.59 32.78
CA LEU A 174 9.73 19.06 33.94
C LEU A 174 9.16 17.65 33.73
N LEU A 175 9.09 17.17 32.49
CA LEU A 175 8.64 15.83 32.15
C LEU A 175 9.76 14.81 32.40
N THR A 176 9.92 14.34 33.64
CA THR A 176 11.01 13.49 34.06
C THR A 176 10.63 12.05 34.39
N ALA A 177 9.32 11.73 34.44
CA ALA A 177 8.87 10.38 34.73
C ALA A 177 9.26 9.42 33.60
N PRO A 178 9.62 8.16 33.89
CA PRO A 178 10.03 7.17 32.86
C PRO A 178 9.01 6.99 31.73
N SER A 179 7.70 7.06 32.04
CA SER A 179 6.62 6.98 31.05
C SER A 179 6.59 8.19 30.12
N GLU A 180 6.81 9.39 30.65
CA GLU A 180 6.87 10.64 29.88
C GLU A 180 8.07 10.63 28.93
N ILE A 181 9.26 10.31 29.44
CA ILE A 181 10.48 10.18 28.62
C ILE A 181 10.31 9.14 27.52
N THR A 182 9.66 8.00 27.84
CA THR A 182 9.40 6.95 26.85
C THR A 182 8.45 7.45 25.76
N LEU A 183 7.41 8.18 26.12
CA LEU A 183 6.48 8.77 25.16
C LEU A 183 7.17 9.80 24.27
N LEU A 184 7.94 10.73 24.86
CA LEU A 184 8.69 11.73 24.11
C LEU A 184 9.63 11.11 23.07
N ARG A 185 10.37 10.06 23.46
CA ARG A 185 11.25 9.32 22.54
C ARG A 185 10.51 8.61 21.41
N ARG A 186 9.23 8.29 21.60
CA ARG A 186 8.40 7.67 20.57
C ARG A 186 7.80 8.67 19.59
N LEU A 187 7.63 9.92 20.02
CA LEU A 187 7.06 11.00 19.21
C LEU A 187 8.11 11.77 18.41
N ALA A 188 9.40 11.73 18.86
CA ALA A 188 10.54 12.31 18.15
C ALA A 188 11.05 11.39 17.03
#